data_e32b13e6bc1d5540fad108765e266e28
#
_entry.id   e32b13e6bc1d5540fad108765e266e28
#
_cell.length_a   1.000
_cell.length_b   1.000
_cell.length_c   1.000
_cell.angle_alpha   90.00
_cell.angle_beta   90.00
_cell.angle_gamma   90.00
#
_symmetry.space_group_name_H-M   'P 1'
#
loop_
_entity.id
_entity.type
_entity.pdbx_description
1 polymer ?
#
loop_
_entity_poly.entity_id
_entity_poly.type
_entity_poly.pdbx_seq_one_letter_code
_entity_poly.pdbx_strand_id
1 'polypeptide(L)'
;YFKKPKCLIISSTLSPLFIKNLKKKSPRNITLIDAPMSGAPMSAKRASLTFMIGSTKAQFKNILPLLKLMGKEIKHIGSFGEGMSVKVLNNFVASCSVVAVRNVLSKAKSFGIKPKQLLDVLKDSSGQTWFANNLENIDWSKENYDSKNTIGILEKDVKSFLDAVNETSPNNKAMKKFQNSLIQGLKGIPSYPN
;
A
#
# COMPACT_ATOMS: atom_id res chain seq x y z
N TYR A 1 -14.18 27.26 5.06
CA TYR A 1 -14.79 26.90 3.78
C TYR A 1 -14.12 27.67 2.65
N PHE A 2 -13.72 26.97 1.57
CA PHE A 2 -13.01 27.59 0.45
C PHE A 2 -13.99 28.41 -0.42
N LYS A 3 -13.84 29.72 -0.44
CA LYS A 3 -14.66 30.61 -1.30
C LYS A 3 -14.20 30.64 -2.75
N LYS A 4 -12.94 30.29 -3.04
CA LYS A 4 -12.35 30.22 -4.38
C LYS A 4 -12.21 28.78 -4.85
N PRO A 5 -12.17 28.50 -6.16
CA PRO A 5 -11.86 27.18 -6.70
C PRO A 5 -10.53 26.64 -6.14
N LYS A 6 -10.52 25.38 -5.73
CA LYS A 6 -9.34 24.70 -5.17
C LYS A 6 -9.19 23.31 -5.79
N CYS A 7 -7.94 22.89 -5.94
CA CYS A 7 -7.59 21.51 -6.23
C CYS A 7 -7.08 20.85 -4.94
N LEU A 8 -7.75 19.77 -4.53
CA LEU A 8 -7.38 18.97 -3.38
C LEU A 8 -6.81 17.64 -3.87
N ILE A 9 -5.53 17.40 -3.59
CA ILE A 9 -4.82 16.15 -3.92
C ILE A 9 -4.81 15.28 -2.67
N ILE A 10 -5.39 14.08 -2.74
CA ILE A 10 -5.53 13.13 -1.65
C ILE A 10 -4.46 12.05 -1.80
N SER A 11 -3.43 12.11 -0.97
CA SER A 11 -2.27 11.21 -1.03
C SER A 11 -2.30 10.09 0.01
N SER A 12 -3.07 10.24 1.09
CA SER A 12 -3.23 9.20 2.11
C SER A 12 -4.00 8.00 1.57
N THR A 13 -3.58 6.78 1.94
CA THR A 13 -4.35 5.56 1.61
C THR A 13 -5.65 5.54 2.42
N LEU A 14 -6.76 5.55 1.72
CA LEU A 14 -8.12 5.55 2.25
C LEU A 14 -8.96 4.45 1.57
N SER A 15 -10.09 4.08 2.18
CA SER A 15 -11.03 3.17 1.57
C SER A 15 -11.58 3.77 0.25
N PRO A 16 -11.64 3.01 -0.86
CA PRO A 16 -12.24 3.44 -2.11
C PRO A 16 -13.70 3.92 -1.94
N LEU A 17 -14.45 3.27 -1.06
CA LEU A 17 -15.82 3.67 -0.72
C LEU A 17 -15.84 5.06 -0.06
N PHE A 18 -14.93 5.31 0.87
CA PHE A 18 -14.80 6.65 1.49
C PHE A 18 -14.52 7.72 0.43
N ILE A 19 -13.59 7.46 -0.50
CA ILE A 19 -13.23 8.38 -1.60
C ILE A 19 -14.44 8.68 -2.49
N LYS A 20 -15.22 7.68 -2.88
CA LYS A 20 -16.45 7.85 -3.66
C LYS A 20 -17.46 8.74 -2.92
N ASN A 21 -17.65 8.50 -1.62
CA ASN A 21 -18.55 9.28 -0.79
C ASN A 21 -18.06 10.72 -0.59
N LEU A 22 -16.76 10.93 -0.44
CA LEU A 22 -16.15 12.25 -0.37
C LEU A 22 -16.47 13.06 -1.63
N LYS A 23 -16.34 12.46 -2.81
CA LYS A 23 -16.68 13.13 -4.08
C LYS A 23 -18.12 13.60 -4.13
N LYS A 24 -19.07 12.77 -3.67
CA LYS A 24 -20.51 13.12 -3.65
C LYS A 24 -20.81 14.30 -2.72
N LYS A 25 -20.06 14.45 -1.63
CA LYS A 25 -20.23 15.49 -0.61
C LYS A 25 -19.41 16.75 -0.88
N SER A 26 -18.49 16.72 -1.83
CA SER A 26 -17.58 17.84 -2.09
C SER A 26 -18.28 18.96 -2.86
N PRO A 27 -18.08 20.22 -2.47
CA PRO A 27 -18.61 21.38 -3.21
C PRO A 27 -18.12 21.41 -4.66
N ARG A 28 -18.93 21.97 -5.56
CA ARG A 28 -18.61 22.02 -7.00
C ARG A 28 -17.34 22.83 -7.34
N ASN A 29 -16.96 23.77 -6.48
CA ASN A 29 -15.72 24.57 -6.63
C ASN A 29 -14.46 23.84 -6.14
N ILE A 30 -14.58 22.58 -5.65
CA ILE A 30 -13.44 21.77 -5.26
C ILE A 30 -13.19 20.69 -6.32
N THR A 31 -12.03 20.74 -6.92
CA THR A 31 -11.50 19.65 -7.77
C THR A 31 -10.82 18.61 -6.88
N LEU A 32 -11.25 17.35 -6.95
CA LEU A 32 -10.63 16.25 -6.23
C LEU A 32 -9.78 15.40 -7.17
N ILE A 33 -8.57 15.08 -6.71
CA ILE A 33 -7.63 14.15 -7.36
C ILE A 33 -7.16 13.18 -6.27
N ASP A 34 -7.22 11.89 -6.51
CA ASP A 34 -6.55 10.93 -5.66
C ASP A 34 -5.18 10.58 -6.23
N ALA A 35 -4.17 10.68 -5.39
CA ALA A 35 -2.77 10.49 -5.74
C ALA A 35 -2.04 9.70 -4.65
N PRO A 36 -2.52 8.51 -4.29
CA PRO A 36 -1.79 7.68 -3.35
C PRO A 36 -0.44 7.26 -3.92
N MET A 37 0.50 6.98 -3.02
CA MET A 37 1.88 6.70 -3.38
C MET A 37 2.40 5.40 -2.75
N SER A 38 3.49 4.88 -3.32
CA SER A 38 4.26 3.75 -2.81
C SER A 38 5.75 4.06 -2.85
N GLY A 39 6.56 3.42 -1.97
CA GLY A 39 8.02 3.55 -1.97
C GLY A 39 8.66 3.71 -0.58
N ALA A 40 7.88 3.73 0.50
CA ALA A 40 8.36 3.93 1.86
C ALA A 40 9.09 5.29 2.08
N PRO A 41 9.49 5.65 3.32
CA PRO A 41 10.17 6.92 3.61
C PRO A 41 11.45 7.14 2.80
N MET A 42 12.18 6.08 2.49
CA MET A 42 13.42 6.17 1.71
C MET A 42 13.17 6.69 0.29
N SER A 43 12.11 6.22 -0.38
CA SER A 43 11.76 6.73 -1.72
C SER A 43 11.25 8.17 -1.67
N ALA A 44 10.59 8.57 -0.58
CA ALA A 44 10.19 9.96 -0.38
C ALA A 44 11.42 10.89 -0.26
N LYS A 45 12.41 10.52 0.55
CA LYS A 45 13.67 11.26 0.70
C LYS A 45 14.44 11.41 -0.62
N ARG A 46 14.33 10.43 -1.51
CA ARG A 46 15.03 10.40 -2.81
C ARG A 46 14.19 10.95 -3.97
N ALA A 47 13.00 11.47 -3.71
CA ALA A 47 12.04 11.90 -4.73
C ALA A 47 11.75 10.79 -5.78
N SER A 48 11.73 9.53 -5.36
CA SER A 48 11.56 8.35 -6.21
C SER A 48 10.27 7.58 -5.94
N LEU A 49 9.25 8.25 -5.41
CA LEU A 49 7.94 7.66 -5.16
C LEU A 49 7.26 7.17 -6.45
N THR A 50 6.43 6.15 -6.32
CA THR A 50 5.48 5.73 -7.35
C THR A 50 4.11 6.27 -7.00
N PHE A 51 3.55 7.15 -7.84
CA PHE A 51 2.21 7.70 -7.70
C PHE A 51 1.21 6.96 -8.59
N MET A 52 -0.01 6.76 -8.07
CA MET A 52 -1.15 6.14 -8.74
C MET A 52 -2.28 7.18 -8.81
N ILE A 53 -2.49 7.79 -9.97
CA ILE A 53 -3.32 8.99 -10.08
C ILE A 53 -4.70 8.65 -10.62
N GLY A 54 -5.74 8.97 -9.83
CA GLY A 54 -7.13 8.97 -10.24
C GLY A 54 -7.62 10.41 -10.51
N SER A 55 -7.83 10.75 -11.78
CA SER A 55 -8.24 12.08 -12.23
C SER A 55 -8.69 12.09 -13.69
N THR A 56 -9.21 13.21 -14.18
CA THR A 56 -9.32 13.41 -15.63
C THR A 56 -7.93 13.61 -16.26
N LYS A 57 -7.81 13.37 -17.57
CA LYS A 57 -6.54 13.60 -18.31
C LYS A 57 -6.05 15.05 -18.19
N ALA A 58 -6.96 16.03 -18.22
CA ALA A 58 -6.61 17.44 -18.08
C ALA A 58 -6.07 17.75 -16.67
N GLN A 59 -6.73 17.27 -15.63
CA GLN A 59 -6.26 17.40 -14.25
C GLN A 59 -4.89 16.74 -14.05
N PHE A 60 -4.70 15.52 -14.59
CA PHE A 60 -3.43 14.83 -14.55
C PHE A 60 -2.29 15.66 -15.15
N LYS A 61 -2.50 16.21 -16.36
CA LYS A 61 -1.51 17.08 -17.03
C LYS A 61 -1.13 18.28 -16.14
N ASN A 62 -2.12 18.89 -15.48
CA ASN A 62 -1.89 20.07 -14.64
C ASN A 62 -1.07 19.79 -13.39
N ILE A 63 -1.24 18.59 -12.75
CA ILE A 63 -0.51 18.25 -11.52
C ILE A 63 0.81 17.50 -11.80
N LEU A 64 1.00 16.99 -13.00
CA LEU A 64 2.18 16.20 -13.36
C LEU A 64 3.52 16.89 -13.06
N PRO A 65 3.72 18.19 -13.36
CA PRO A 65 4.96 18.89 -13.02
C PRO A 65 5.25 18.86 -11.50
N LEU A 66 4.22 19.06 -10.67
CA LEU A 66 4.35 19.00 -9.21
C LEU A 66 4.75 17.59 -8.75
N LEU A 67 4.09 16.54 -9.27
CA LEU A 67 4.35 15.17 -8.86
C LEU A 67 5.74 14.68 -9.27
N LYS A 68 6.28 15.16 -10.41
CA LYS A 68 7.64 14.87 -10.86
C LYS A 68 8.74 15.36 -9.91
N LEU A 69 8.45 16.32 -9.05
CA LEU A 69 9.39 16.78 -8.01
C LEU A 69 9.51 15.79 -6.85
N MET A 70 8.55 14.84 -6.71
CA MET A 70 8.46 13.94 -5.57
C MET A 70 8.54 12.45 -5.96
N GLY A 71 8.28 12.14 -7.23
CA GLY A 71 8.20 10.76 -7.70
C GLY A 71 8.87 10.53 -9.05
N LYS A 72 9.40 9.31 -9.20
CA LYS A 72 10.00 8.83 -10.44
C LYS A 72 8.95 8.22 -11.37
N GLU A 73 8.04 7.43 -10.81
CA GLU A 73 6.99 6.73 -11.53
C GLU A 73 5.64 7.38 -11.25
N ILE A 74 5.02 7.99 -12.26
CA ILE A 74 3.73 8.67 -12.11
C ILE A 74 2.76 8.06 -13.12
N LYS A 75 1.83 7.24 -12.60
CA LYS A 75 0.90 6.45 -13.41
C LYS A 75 -0.50 7.06 -13.34
N HIS A 76 -1.02 7.53 -14.47
CA HIS A 76 -2.42 7.89 -14.60
C HIS A 76 -3.25 6.59 -14.73
N ILE A 77 -4.01 6.28 -13.68
CA ILE A 77 -4.78 5.02 -13.59
C ILE A 77 -6.13 5.17 -14.31
N GLY A 78 -6.80 6.32 -14.08
CA GLY A 78 -8.12 6.56 -14.63
C GLY A 78 -8.85 7.65 -13.86
N SER A 79 -10.16 7.49 -13.66
CA SER A 79 -11.02 8.45 -12.98
C SER A 79 -10.71 8.57 -11.49
N PHE A 80 -11.21 9.64 -10.85
CA PHE A 80 -11.07 9.85 -9.40
C PHE A 80 -11.58 8.65 -8.61
N GLY A 81 -10.72 8.13 -7.73
CA GLY A 81 -10.92 6.93 -6.90
C GLY A 81 -10.25 5.68 -7.45
N GLU A 82 -9.90 5.63 -8.76
CA GLU A 82 -9.25 4.45 -9.34
C GLU A 82 -7.77 4.33 -8.89
N GLY A 83 -7.06 5.44 -8.70
CA GLY A 83 -5.74 5.45 -8.10
C GLY A 83 -5.75 4.85 -6.70
N MET A 84 -6.73 5.23 -5.88
CA MET A 84 -6.90 4.69 -4.53
C MET A 84 -7.25 3.20 -4.56
N SER A 85 -8.07 2.76 -5.51
CA SER A 85 -8.40 1.34 -5.69
C SER A 85 -7.15 0.52 -6.00
N VAL A 86 -6.31 0.98 -6.95
CA VAL A 86 -5.03 0.32 -7.24
C VAL A 86 -4.11 0.31 -6.02
N LYS A 87 -4.08 1.40 -5.24
CA LYS A 87 -3.24 1.46 -4.03
C LYS A 87 -3.64 0.42 -2.99
N VAL A 88 -4.93 0.24 -2.71
CA VAL A 88 -5.36 -0.76 -1.70
C VAL A 88 -5.13 -2.19 -2.19
N LEU A 89 -5.32 -2.46 -3.50
CA LEU A 89 -4.97 -3.74 -4.10
C LEU A 89 -3.47 -4.03 -3.99
N ASN A 90 -2.62 -3.06 -4.33
CA ASN A 90 -1.17 -3.16 -4.19
C ASN A 90 -0.76 -3.44 -2.74
N ASN A 91 -1.34 -2.71 -1.78
CA ASN A 91 -0.97 -2.86 -0.37
C ASN A 91 -1.47 -4.18 0.22
N PHE A 92 -2.55 -4.76 -0.30
CA PHE A 92 -2.95 -6.11 0.06
C PHE A 92 -1.87 -7.13 -0.31
N VAL A 93 -1.35 -7.08 -1.56
CA VAL A 93 -0.25 -7.95 -2.01
C VAL A 93 1.02 -7.71 -1.20
N ALA A 94 1.37 -6.45 -0.94
CA ALA A 94 2.51 -6.10 -0.10
C ALA A 94 2.40 -6.68 1.32
N SER A 95 1.21 -6.60 1.93
CA SER A 95 0.95 -7.18 3.26
C SER A 95 1.10 -8.70 3.28
N CYS A 96 0.60 -9.40 2.24
CA CYS A 96 0.83 -10.84 2.07
C CYS A 96 2.34 -11.15 2.04
N SER A 97 3.10 -10.38 1.27
CA SER A 97 4.55 -10.55 1.14
C SER A 97 5.27 -10.36 2.48
N VAL A 98 4.90 -9.33 3.25
CA VAL A 98 5.48 -9.06 4.58
C VAL A 98 5.24 -10.24 5.52
N VAL A 99 4.00 -10.71 5.62
CA VAL A 99 3.63 -11.84 6.49
C VAL A 99 4.34 -13.12 6.04
N ALA A 100 4.32 -13.44 4.75
CA ALA A 100 4.95 -14.64 4.20
C ALA A 100 6.47 -14.65 4.46
N VAL A 101 7.18 -13.58 4.08
CA VAL A 101 8.64 -13.48 4.20
C VAL A 101 9.07 -13.55 5.66
N ARG A 102 8.42 -12.79 6.57
CA ARG A 102 8.77 -12.81 8.00
C ARG A 102 8.55 -14.19 8.63
N ASN A 103 7.47 -14.88 8.27
CA ASN A 103 7.20 -16.23 8.77
C ASN A 103 8.25 -17.25 8.31
N VAL A 104 8.61 -17.28 7.03
CA VAL A 104 9.59 -18.25 6.53
C VAL A 104 10.99 -17.96 7.09
N LEU A 105 11.40 -16.69 7.20
CA LEU A 105 12.68 -16.32 7.81
C LEU A 105 12.74 -16.74 9.28
N SER A 106 11.65 -16.61 10.05
CA SER A 106 11.62 -17.04 11.46
C SER A 106 11.79 -18.56 11.63
N LYS A 107 11.48 -19.35 10.58
CA LYS A 107 11.59 -20.82 10.59
C LYS A 107 12.90 -21.33 9.98
N ALA A 108 13.67 -20.50 9.31
CA ALA A 108 14.90 -20.92 8.61
C ALA A 108 15.84 -21.75 9.50
N LYS A 109 16.09 -21.28 10.73
CA LYS A 109 16.96 -21.98 11.68
C LYS A 109 16.48 -23.41 12.04
N SER A 110 15.16 -23.64 12.12
CA SER A 110 14.63 -24.98 12.40
C SER A 110 14.86 -26.00 11.26
N PHE A 111 15.21 -25.49 10.07
CA PHE A 111 15.64 -26.30 8.91
C PHE A 111 17.15 -26.31 8.73
N GLY A 112 17.92 -25.81 9.69
CA GLY A 112 19.38 -25.70 9.58
C GLY A 112 19.88 -24.63 8.61
N ILE A 113 19.00 -23.69 8.18
CA ILE A 113 19.31 -22.66 7.18
C ILE A 113 19.51 -21.32 7.89
N LYS A 114 20.55 -20.58 7.53
CA LYS A 114 20.73 -19.21 8.00
C LYS A 114 19.67 -18.30 7.34
N PRO A 115 18.98 -17.41 8.10
CA PRO A 115 17.96 -16.50 7.52
C PRO A 115 18.48 -15.71 6.33
N LYS A 116 19.73 -15.28 6.35
CA LYS A 116 20.37 -14.57 5.23
C LYS A 116 20.46 -15.43 3.96
N GLN A 117 20.84 -16.70 4.08
CA GLN A 117 20.90 -17.61 2.93
C GLN A 117 19.53 -17.81 2.30
N LEU A 118 18.48 -17.97 3.13
CA LEU A 118 17.11 -18.06 2.64
C LEU A 118 16.69 -16.77 1.94
N LEU A 119 17.01 -15.61 2.51
CA LEU A 119 16.69 -14.31 1.92
C LEU A 119 17.36 -14.14 0.55
N ASP A 120 18.64 -14.54 0.41
CA ASP A 120 19.35 -14.45 -0.86
C ASP A 120 18.69 -15.35 -1.92
N VAL A 121 18.29 -16.58 -1.58
CA VAL A 121 17.54 -17.44 -2.50
C VAL A 121 16.19 -16.83 -2.88
N LEU A 122 15.47 -16.24 -1.92
CA LEU A 122 14.19 -15.59 -2.21
C LEU A 122 14.34 -14.43 -3.21
N LYS A 123 15.45 -13.71 -3.20
CA LYS A 123 15.69 -12.59 -4.13
C LYS A 123 15.81 -13.03 -5.59
N ASP A 124 16.32 -14.25 -5.83
CA ASP A 124 16.69 -14.73 -7.15
C ASP A 124 15.80 -15.89 -7.66
N SER A 125 14.70 -16.18 -6.96
CA SER A 125 13.82 -17.31 -7.28
C SER A 125 12.34 -16.90 -7.34
N SER A 126 11.46 -17.88 -7.60
CA SER A 126 9.99 -17.67 -7.67
C SER A 126 9.36 -17.11 -6.39
N GLY A 127 10.06 -17.19 -5.25
CA GLY A 127 9.66 -16.55 -3.99
C GLY A 127 9.98 -15.06 -3.90
N GLN A 128 10.49 -14.45 -4.97
CA GLN A 128 10.85 -13.04 -5.01
C GLN A 128 9.67 -12.13 -4.67
N THR A 129 9.90 -11.17 -3.80
CA THR A 129 8.95 -10.10 -3.48
C THR A 129 9.71 -8.78 -3.31
N TRP A 130 9.01 -7.64 -3.55
CA TRP A 130 9.59 -6.33 -3.27
C TRP A 130 10.08 -6.23 -1.80
N PHE A 131 9.33 -6.78 -0.86
CA PHE A 131 9.69 -6.76 0.56
C PHE A 131 10.97 -7.57 0.83
N ALA A 132 11.09 -8.80 0.30
CA ALA A 132 12.30 -9.60 0.46
C ALA A 132 13.53 -8.90 -0.15
N ASN A 133 13.38 -8.32 -1.35
CA ASN A 133 14.47 -7.65 -2.05
C ASN A 133 14.99 -6.39 -1.33
N ASN A 134 14.11 -5.72 -0.60
CA ASN A 134 14.45 -4.46 0.07
C ASN A 134 14.51 -4.58 1.60
N LEU A 135 14.38 -5.77 2.17
CA LEU A 135 14.22 -6.00 3.60
C LEU A 135 15.31 -5.32 4.44
N GLU A 136 16.56 -5.36 4.00
CA GLU A 136 17.72 -4.77 4.70
C GLU A 136 17.71 -3.23 4.63
N ASN A 137 17.00 -2.65 3.67
CA ASN A 137 16.95 -1.20 3.41
C ASN A 137 15.65 -0.54 3.90
N ILE A 138 14.74 -1.32 4.47
CA ILE A 138 13.44 -0.82 4.98
C ILE A 138 13.54 -0.68 6.50
N ASP A 139 13.48 0.54 7.02
CA ASP A 139 13.64 0.84 8.44
C ASP A 139 12.72 0.00 9.35
N TRP A 140 11.46 -0.18 8.93
CA TRP A 140 10.45 -0.92 9.70
C TRP A 140 10.40 -2.44 9.42
N SER A 141 11.24 -2.96 8.52
CA SER A 141 11.18 -4.36 8.05
C SER A 141 11.33 -5.39 9.17
N LYS A 142 12.03 -5.01 10.25
CA LYS A 142 12.32 -5.85 11.42
C LYS A 142 11.41 -5.57 12.62
N GLU A 143 10.53 -4.59 12.54
CA GLU A 143 9.60 -4.25 13.61
C GLU A 143 8.60 -5.39 13.88
N ASN A 144 8.15 -5.49 15.12
CA ASN A 144 6.98 -6.28 15.50
C ASN A 144 5.71 -5.47 15.26
N TYR A 145 4.55 -6.09 15.42
CA TYR A 145 3.28 -5.39 15.30
C TYR A 145 3.11 -4.37 16.43
N ASP A 146 2.78 -3.14 16.04
CA ASP A 146 2.21 -2.10 16.88
C ASP A 146 1.16 -1.34 16.04
N SER A 147 0.03 -1.00 16.63
CA SER A 147 -1.06 -0.31 15.93
C SER A 147 -0.68 1.06 15.38
N LYS A 148 0.40 1.66 15.86
CA LYS A 148 0.89 2.99 15.47
C LYS A 148 2.09 2.94 14.53
N ASN A 149 2.70 1.78 14.32
CA ASN A 149 3.83 1.63 13.41
C ASN A 149 3.38 1.22 11.98
N THR A 150 4.33 1.01 11.08
CA THR A 150 4.05 0.67 9.69
C THR A 150 3.31 -0.67 9.55
N ILE A 151 3.58 -1.67 10.41
CA ILE A 151 2.86 -2.94 10.39
C ILE A 151 1.38 -2.75 10.72
N GLY A 152 1.05 -1.89 11.70
CA GLY A 152 -0.33 -1.49 12.01
C GLY A 152 -1.00 -0.70 10.88
N ILE A 153 -0.23 0.12 10.15
CA ILE A 153 -0.74 0.79 8.93
C ILE A 153 -1.11 -0.22 7.86
N LEU A 154 -0.33 -1.29 7.68
CA LEU A 154 -0.67 -2.37 6.75
C LEU A 154 -1.99 -3.06 7.13
N GLU A 155 -2.26 -3.28 8.43
CA GLU A 155 -3.57 -3.80 8.89
C GLU A 155 -4.71 -2.89 8.43
N LYS A 156 -4.58 -1.58 8.60
CA LYS A 156 -5.57 -0.60 8.13
C LYS A 156 -5.78 -0.71 6.61
N ASP A 157 -4.71 -0.86 5.84
CA ASP A 157 -4.78 -0.96 4.39
C ASP A 157 -5.45 -2.27 3.93
N VAL A 158 -5.19 -3.39 4.62
CA VAL A 158 -5.88 -4.67 4.41
C VAL A 158 -7.38 -4.53 4.69
N LYS A 159 -7.77 -3.80 5.74
CA LYS A 159 -9.19 -3.50 6.02
C LYS A 159 -9.83 -2.66 4.92
N SER A 160 -9.11 -1.66 4.40
CA SER A 160 -9.59 -0.84 3.28
C SER A 160 -9.82 -1.65 1.99
N PHE A 161 -9.04 -2.71 1.77
CA PHE A 161 -9.27 -3.65 0.69
C PHE A 161 -10.60 -4.41 0.87
N LEU A 162 -10.94 -4.84 2.09
CA LEU A 162 -12.22 -5.52 2.34
C LEU A 162 -13.42 -4.62 2.02
N ASP A 163 -13.36 -3.36 2.40
CA ASP A 163 -14.41 -2.40 2.09
C ASP A 163 -14.66 -2.35 0.57
N ALA A 164 -13.58 -2.32 -0.22
CA ALA A 164 -13.66 -2.32 -1.68
C ALA A 164 -14.24 -3.64 -2.23
N VAL A 165 -13.80 -4.79 -1.69
CA VAL A 165 -14.30 -6.10 -2.13
C VAL A 165 -15.76 -6.32 -1.74
N ASN A 166 -16.17 -5.91 -0.56
CA ASN A 166 -17.56 -6.04 -0.11
C ASN A 166 -18.52 -5.21 -0.99
N GLU A 167 -18.08 -4.07 -1.53
CA GLU A 167 -18.86 -3.28 -2.47
C GLU A 167 -19.10 -4.00 -3.80
N THR A 168 -18.08 -4.72 -4.29
CA THR A 168 -18.10 -5.38 -5.61
C THR A 168 -18.55 -6.85 -5.55
N SER A 169 -18.32 -7.51 -4.42
CA SER A 169 -18.57 -8.94 -4.22
C SER A 169 -18.94 -9.25 -2.76
N PRO A 170 -20.13 -8.83 -2.29
CA PRO A 170 -20.51 -8.86 -0.87
C PRO A 170 -20.54 -10.27 -0.26
N ASN A 171 -20.68 -11.31 -1.06
CA ASN A 171 -20.76 -12.71 -0.61
C ASN A 171 -19.45 -13.51 -0.76
N ASN A 172 -18.32 -12.87 -0.97
CA ASN A 172 -17.05 -13.56 -1.13
C ASN A 172 -16.47 -14.02 0.23
N LYS A 173 -17.04 -15.11 0.77
CA LYS A 173 -16.62 -15.70 2.04
C LYS A 173 -15.15 -16.13 2.05
N ALA A 174 -14.64 -16.65 0.93
CA ALA A 174 -13.25 -17.11 0.83
C ALA A 174 -12.28 -15.92 0.95
N MET A 175 -12.53 -14.82 0.26
CA MET A 175 -11.71 -13.62 0.34
C MET A 175 -11.75 -13.00 1.74
N LYS A 176 -12.93 -12.96 2.37
CA LYS A 176 -13.07 -12.47 3.75
C LYS A 176 -12.28 -13.33 4.75
N LYS A 177 -12.30 -14.67 4.59
CA LYS A 177 -11.50 -15.58 5.41
C LYS A 177 -10.00 -15.33 5.22
N PHE A 178 -9.55 -15.24 3.97
CA PHE A 178 -8.14 -14.96 3.64
C PHE A 178 -7.67 -13.63 4.25
N GLN A 179 -8.45 -12.58 4.11
CA GLN A 179 -8.12 -11.29 4.67
C GLN A 179 -8.04 -11.29 6.20
N ASN A 180 -8.98 -11.97 6.88
CA ASN A 180 -8.92 -12.12 8.33
C ASN A 180 -7.66 -12.87 8.75
N SER A 181 -7.27 -13.94 8.04
CA SER A 181 -6.02 -14.65 8.26
C SER A 181 -4.79 -13.75 8.05
N LEU A 182 -4.81 -12.89 7.04
CA LEU A 182 -3.73 -11.93 6.80
C LEU A 182 -3.61 -10.89 7.93
N ILE A 183 -4.74 -10.38 8.43
CA ILE A 183 -4.75 -9.47 9.60
C ILE A 183 -4.18 -10.17 10.84
N GLN A 184 -4.56 -11.41 11.10
CA GLN A 184 -3.99 -12.19 12.19
C GLN A 184 -2.48 -12.43 11.98
N GLY A 185 -2.07 -12.70 10.74
CA GLY A 185 -0.65 -12.83 10.38
C GLY A 185 0.17 -11.56 10.61
N LEU A 186 -0.40 -10.37 10.36
CA LEU A 186 0.23 -9.10 10.68
C LEU A 186 0.36 -8.89 12.19
N LYS A 187 -0.71 -9.17 12.95
CA LYS A 187 -0.73 -9.03 14.42
C LYS A 187 0.20 -10.00 15.11
N GLY A 188 0.30 -11.22 14.60
CA GLY A 188 1.18 -12.28 15.10
C GLY A 188 2.50 -12.36 14.34
N ILE A 189 2.96 -11.28 13.71
CA ILE A 189 4.20 -11.31 12.93
C ILE A 189 5.37 -11.71 13.83
N PRO A 190 6.15 -12.76 13.46
CA PRO A 190 7.23 -13.22 14.32
C PRO A 190 8.34 -12.18 14.41
N SER A 191 9.06 -12.17 15.53
CA SER A 191 10.25 -11.35 15.68
C SER A 191 11.25 -11.67 14.57
N TYR A 192 11.97 -10.64 14.12
CA TYR A 192 13.01 -10.83 13.10
C TYR A 192 14.12 -11.74 13.68
N PRO A 193 14.53 -12.79 12.99
CA PRO A 193 15.57 -13.70 13.50
C PRO A 193 16.93 -12.98 13.49
N ASN A 194 17.59 -12.96 14.63
CA ASN A 194 18.98 -12.50 14.80
C ASN A 194 19.95 -13.51 14.24
#